data_69ad04416591dc55e8673c50affd6afd
#
_entry.id   69ad04416591dc55e8673c50affd6afd
#
_cell.length_a   1.000
_cell.length_b   1.000
_cell.length_c   1.000
_cell.angle_alpha   90.00
_cell.angle_beta   90.00
_cell.angle_gamma   90.00
#
_symmetry.space_group_name_H-M   'P 1'
#
loop_
_entity.id
_entity.type
_entity.pdbx_description
1 polymer ?
#
loop_
_entity_poly.entity_id
_entity_poly.type
_entity_poly.pdbx_seq_one_letter_code
_entity_poly.pdbx_strand_id
1 'polypeptide(L)'
;MTDVTIPTERGPMPAHLATPAGPGPWPGVVVIHDALGMSRDIRAQADWLAGEGFLAVAPDLFHGSRRSTCLFSLFRGWVPRGDLDAARNWLADRRDCTGRIGVIGFCMGGGFALAVASDHDFAAASVNYGGLTKEVERALPRACPIVGSFGTKDRWPGVREVPDRLEPILTAANIDHDIERYPNVGHGFMNDHDPGDLSIVDRTIAKVVAARYDEPATRDARARIAAFFRRHLGDAPPASDGPGAAT
;
A
#
# COMPACT_ATOMS: atom_id res chain seq x y z
N MET A 1 4.49 9.52 -15.25
CA MET A 1 5.32 9.22 -14.05
C MET A 1 6.20 10.42 -13.76
N THR A 2 6.18 10.93 -12.55
CA THR A 2 6.91 12.15 -12.19
C THR A 2 7.39 12.05 -10.74
N ASP A 3 8.65 12.40 -10.48
CA ASP A 3 9.13 12.57 -9.11
C ASP A 3 8.63 13.91 -8.59
N VAL A 4 8.07 13.89 -7.38
CA VAL A 4 7.51 15.05 -6.69
C VAL A 4 8.08 15.16 -5.28
N THR A 5 7.85 16.30 -4.63
CA THR A 5 8.25 16.52 -3.24
C THR A 5 7.03 16.92 -2.42
N ILE A 6 6.80 16.23 -1.32
CA ILE A 6 5.70 16.47 -0.39
C ILE A 6 6.25 17.21 0.84
N PRO A 7 5.72 18.37 1.20
CA PRO A 7 6.10 19.04 2.46
C PRO A 7 5.64 18.22 3.67
N THR A 8 6.55 17.98 4.62
CA THR A 8 6.24 17.32 5.90
C THR A 8 6.90 18.06 7.06
N GLU A 9 6.49 17.78 8.29
CA GLU A 9 7.14 18.32 9.50
C GLU A 9 8.60 17.89 9.62
N ARG A 10 8.95 16.74 9.03
CA ARG A 10 10.33 16.21 8.99
C ARG A 10 11.17 16.78 7.85
N GLY A 11 10.62 17.71 7.06
CA GLY A 11 11.24 18.29 5.88
C GLY A 11 10.65 17.76 4.56
N PRO A 12 11.24 18.14 3.42
CA PRO A 12 10.74 17.74 2.10
C PRO A 12 10.90 16.23 1.90
N MET A 13 9.79 15.55 1.62
CA MET A 13 9.72 14.10 1.39
C MET A 13 9.65 13.82 -0.11
N PRO A 14 10.65 13.16 -0.71
CA PRO A 14 10.58 12.69 -2.08
C PRO A 14 9.46 11.68 -2.27
N ALA A 15 8.78 11.71 -3.41
CA ALA A 15 7.75 10.72 -3.74
C ALA A 15 7.69 10.48 -5.25
N HIS A 16 7.23 9.30 -5.64
CA HIS A 16 6.91 8.95 -7.01
C HIS A 16 5.41 9.12 -7.24
N LEU A 17 5.02 9.92 -8.24
CA LEU A 17 3.63 10.12 -8.64
C LEU A 17 3.36 9.39 -9.95
N ALA A 18 2.42 8.48 -9.93
CA ALA A 18 1.91 7.79 -11.12
C ALA A 18 0.47 8.27 -11.41
N THR A 19 0.29 8.79 -12.62
CA THR A 19 -0.99 9.39 -13.06
C THR A 19 -1.64 8.50 -14.10
N PRO A 20 -2.95 8.20 -13.99
CA PRO A 20 -3.67 7.47 -15.01
C PRO A 20 -3.67 8.17 -16.37
N ALA A 21 -3.95 7.43 -17.43
CA ALA A 21 -4.19 7.99 -18.74
C ALA A 21 -5.59 8.64 -18.82
N GLY A 22 -5.76 9.66 -19.68
CA GLY A 22 -7.03 10.35 -19.91
C GLY A 22 -7.29 11.51 -18.95
N PRO A 23 -8.51 12.03 -18.92
CA PRO A 23 -8.89 13.13 -18.04
C PRO A 23 -9.23 12.66 -16.62
N GLY A 24 -8.80 13.43 -15.60
CA GLY A 24 -9.24 13.27 -14.21
C GLY A 24 -10.57 13.99 -13.94
N PRO A 25 -10.97 14.12 -12.65
CA PRO A 25 -10.21 13.72 -11.47
C PRO A 25 -10.27 12.22 -11.19
N TRP A 26 -9.20 11.64 -10.63
CA TRP A 26 -9.12 10.22 -10.29
C TRP A 26 -9.15 9.98 -8.78
N PRO A 27 -9.67 8.84 -8.30
CA PRO A 27 -9.49 8.45 -6.91
C PRO A 27 -8.00 8.26 -6.59
N GLY A 28 -7.58 8.65 -5.38
CA GLY A 28 -6.18 8.64 -4.99
C GLY A 28 -5.77 7.39 -4.22
N VAL A 29 -4.49 6.99 -4.32
CA VAL A 29 -3.92 5.90 -3.50
C VAL A 29 -2.53 6.28 -3.02
N VAL A 30 -2.31 6.20 -1.70
CA VAL A 30 -0.98 6.28 -1.09
C VAL A 30 -0.36 4.89 -1.05
N VAL A 31 0.83 4.73 -1.63
CA VAL A 31 1.56 3.45 -1.74
C VAL A 31 2.69 3.43 -0.72
N ILE A 32 2.61 2.55 0.26
CA ILE A 32 3.61 2.42 1.32
C ILE A 32 4.59 1.32 0.97
N HIS A 33 5.86 1.70 0.83
CA HIS A 33 6.94 0.80 0.48
C HIS A 33 7.26 -0.22 1.59
N ASP A 34 7.92 -1.29 1.21
CA ASP A 34 8.49 -2.28 2.11
C ASP A 34 9.79 -1.80 2.80
N ALA A 35 10.49 -2.71 3.46
CA ALA A 35 11.74 -2.41 4.14
C ALA A 35 12.92 -2.04 3.21
N LEU A 36 12.77 -2.21 1.89
CA LEU A 36 13.79 -1.80 0.90
C LEU A 36 13.70 -0.31 0.52
N GLY A 37 12.57 0.36 0.86
CA GLY A 37 12.35 1.76 0.54
C GLY A 37 11.85 1.96 -0.89
N MET A 38 12.17 3.11 -1.48
CA MET A 38 11.72 3.51 -2.82
C MET A 38 12.47 2.75 -3.93
N SER A 39 12.25 1.44 -3.99
CA SER A 39 12.79 0.55 -5.03
C SER A 39 12.09 0.73 -6.38
N ARG A 40 12.65 0.13 -7.44
CA ARG A 40 11.97 0.04 -8.75
C ARG A 40 10.64 -0.70 -8.66
N ASP A 41 10.55 -1.72 -7.82
CA ASP A 41 9.32 -2.47 -7.62
C ASP A 41 8.21 -1.60 -7.03
N ILE A 42 8.46 -0.81 -5.99
CA ILE A 42 7.46 0.08 -5.40
C ILE A 42 6.97 1.15 -6.37
N ARG A 43 7.86 1.68 -7.22
CA ARG A 43 7.45 2.56 -8.33
C ARG A 43 6.55 1.83 -9.31
N ALA A 44 6.87 0.59 -9.67
CA ALA A 44 6.04 -0.23 -10.55
C ALA A 44 4.67 -0.59 -9.92
N GLN A 45 4.57 -0.72 -8.58
CA GLN A 45 3.29 -0.88 -7.89
C GLN A 45 2.41 0.39 -8.03
N ALA A 46 3.00 1.59 -7.91
CA ALA A 46 2.27 2.83 -8.16
C ALA A 46 1.84 2.96 -9.63
N ASP A 47 2.71 2.58 -10.56
CA ASP A 47 2.42 2.59 -12.00
C ASP A 47 1.32 1.59 -12.38
N TRP A 48 1.31 0.41 -11.74
CA TRP A 48 0.21 -0.54 -11.88
C TRP A 48 -1.13 0.08 -11.44
N LEU A 49 -1.17 0.74 -10.27
CA LEU A 49 -2.40 1.41 -9.80
C LEU A 49 -2.85 2.52 -10.74
N ALA A 50 -1.92 3.26 -11.34
CA ALA A 50 -2.26 4.26 -12.37
C ALA A 50 -2.86 3.60 -13.61
N GLY A 51 -2.36 2.42 -14.02
CA GLY A 51 -2.96 1.61 -15.07
C GLY A 51 -4.39 1.13 -14.76
N GLU A 52 -4.73 0.98 -13.47
CA GLU A 52 -6.08 0.63 -12.99
C GLU A 52 -7.00 1.85 -12.77
N GLY A 53 -6.52 3.07 -13.06
CA GLY A 53 -7.31 4.30 -12.97
C GLY A 53 -7.19 5.06 -11.64
N PHE A 54 -6.20 4.77 -10.81
CA PHE A 54 -5.97 5.46 -9.54
C PHE A 54 -4.78 6.41 -9.61
N LEU A 55 -4.94 7.64 -9.13
CA LEU A 55 -3.81 8.57 -8.98
C LEU A 55 -2.96 8.11 -7.78
N ALA A 56 -1.80 7.52 -8.04
CA ALA A 56 -1.01 6.86 -7.03
C ALA A 56 0.23 7.68 -6.63
N VAL A 57 0.48 7.83 -5.34
CA VAL A 57 1.70 8.45 -4.81
C VAL A 57 2.43 7.50 -3.87
N ALA A 58 3.72 7.26 -4.13
CA ALA A 58 4.59 6.47 -3.29
C ALA A 58 5.62 7.39 -2.60
N PRO A 59 5.43 7.76 -1.32
CA PRO A 59 6.37 8.59 -0.57
C PRO A 59 7.58 7.79 -0.09
N ASP A 60 8.76 8.43 -0.05
CA ASP A 60 9.95 7.90 0.60
C ASP A 60 9.90 8.14 2.11
N LEU A 61 9.39 7.19 2.86
CA LEU A 61 9.27 7.28 4.32
C LEU A 61 10.62 7.20 5.05
N PHE A 62 11.71 6.88 4.34
CA PHE A 62 13.06 6.92 4.89
C PHE A 62 13.75 8.27 4.74
N HIS A 63 13.07 9.28 4.16
CA HIS A 63 13.61 10.62 4.01
C HIS A 63 14.07 11.21 5.36
N GLY A 64 15.11 12.02 5.36
CA GLY A 64 15.65 12.66 6.55
C GLY A 64 16.32 11.72 7.56
N SER A 65 16.39 10.41 7.31
CA SER A 65 17.00 9.43 8.22
C SER A 65 17.69 8.30 7.43
N ARG A 66 18.63 7.60 8.08
CA ARG A 66 19.18 6.37 7.48
C ARG A 66 18.14 5.26 7.56
N ARG A 67 17.98 4.46 6.49
CA ARG A 67 17.11 3.26 6.45
C ARG A 67 17.25 2.39 7.71
N SER A 68 18.47 2.14 8.18
CA SER A 68 18.73 1.35 9.38
C SER A 68 18.11 1.94 10.64
N THR A 69 18.11 3.26 10.78
CA THR A 69 17.48 3.97 11.92
C THR A 69 15.96 3.82 11.88
N CYS A 70 15.36 3.99 10.71
CA CYS A 70 13.93 3.80 10.52
C CYS A 70 13.52 2.34 10.80
N LEU A 71 14.25 1.36 10.26
CA LEU A 71 13.99 -0.06 10.51
C LEU A 71 14.12 -0.43 12.01
N PHE A 72 15.11 0.13 12.72
CA PHE A 72 15.23 -0.08 14.17
C PHE A 72 14.05 0.50 14.95
N SER A 73 13.52 1.66 14.52
CA SER A 73 12.35 2.30 15.14
C SER A 73 11.08 1.45 14.98
N LEU A 74 10.98 0.65 13.92
CA LEU A 74 9.87 -0.28 13.70
C LEU A 74 9.74 -1.33 14.80
N PHE A 75 10.86 -1.88 15.28
CA PHE A 75 10.85 -2.83 16.40
C PHE A 75 10.33 -2.20 17.69
N ARG A 76 10.25 -0.85 17.76
CA ARG A 76 9.68 -0.08 18.85
C ARG A 76 8.23 0.38 18.58
N GLY A 77 7.60 -0.15 17.52
CA GLY A 77 6.21 0.19 17.17
C GLY A 77 6.04 1.57 16.51
N TRP A 78 7.12 2.19 16.02
CA TRP A 78 7.01 3.47 15.32
C TRP A 78 6.29 3.32 13.98
N VAL A 79 5.33 4.20 13.72
CA VAL A 79 4.59 4.34 12.46
C VAL A 79 4.74 5.78 11.99
N PRO A 80 5.12 6.07 10.74
CA PRO A 80 5.30 7.43 10.22
C PRO A 80 3.96 8.12 9.91
N ARG A 81 3.09 8.25 10.93
CA ARG A 81 1.71 8.74 10.77
C ARG A 81 1.68 10.12 10.12
N GLY A 82 2.45 11.08 10.62
CA GLY A 82 2.48 12.45 10.09
C GLY A 82 2.93 12.53 8.62
N ASP A 83 3.87 11.67 8.19
CA ASP A 83 4.30 11.62 6.78
C ASP A 83 3.20 10.99 5.89
N LEU A 84 2.49 9.98 6.40
CA LEU A 84 1.37 9.36 5.69
C LEU A 84 0.17 10.30 5.57
N ASP A 85 -0.13 11.06 6.61
CA ASP A 85 -1.15 12.12 6.60
C ASP A 85 -0.77 13.23 5.61
N ALA A 86 0.50 13.65 5.61
CA ALA A 86 1.00 14.64 4.65
C ALA A 86 0.85 14.14 3.20
N ALA A 87 1.21 12.88 2.93
CA ALA A 87 1.05 12.29 1.60
C ALA A 87 -0.43 12.18 1.18
N ARG A 88 -1.30 11.75 2.10
CA ARG A 88 -2.75 11.67 1.88
C ARG A 88 -3.34 13.05 1.58
N ASN A 89 -3.04 14.05 2.39
CA ASN A 89 -3.56 15.42 2.24
C ASN A 89 -3.03 16.07 0.96
N TRP A 90 -1.73 15.93 0.68
CA TRP A 90 -1.13 16.42 -0.56
C TRP A 90 -1.83 15.85 -1.80
N LEU A 91 -2.19 14.56 -1.77
CA LEU A 91 -2.90 13.90 -2.87
C LEU A 91 -4.35 14.39 -2.95
N ALA A 92 -5.03 14.53 -1.81
CA ALA A 92 -6.42 14.97 -1.74
C ALA A 92 -6.62 16.43 -2.21
N ASP A 93 -5.65 17.31 -1.98
CA ASP A 93 -5.69 18.73 -2.35
C ASP A 93 -5.42 18.97 -3.85
N ARG A 94 -5.08 17.94 -4.60
CA ARG A 94 -4.83 18.07 -6.04
C ARG A 94 -6.14 18.22 -6.80
N ARG A 95 -6.12 19.08 -7.81
CA ARG A 95 -7.29 19.32 -8.70
C ARG A 95 -7.65 18.09 -9.56
N ASP A 96 -6.66 17.24 -9.82
CA ASP A 96 -6.81 16.00 -10.59
C ASP A 96 -7.12 14.77 -9.72
N CYS A 97 -7.44 15.00 -8.42
CA CYS A 97 -7.87 13.97 -7.48
C CYS A 97 -9.32 14.20 -7.05
N THR A 98 -10.08 13.11 -6.87
CA THR A 98 -11.47 13.17 -6.36
C THR A 98 -11.54 13.50 -4.86
N GLY A 99 -10.42 13.46 -4.14
CA GLY A 99 -10.35 13.58 -2.68
C GLY A 99 -10.68 12.29 -1.92
N ARG A 100 -11.14 11.22 -2.59
CA ARG A 100 -11.29 9.88 -1.98
C ARG A 100 -9.98 9.13 -2.08
N ILE A 101 -9.34 8.89 -0.93
CA ILE A 101 -7.98 8.36 -0.87
C ILE A 101 -7.98 6.99 -0.21
N GLY A 102 -7.39 6.00 -0.89
CA GLY A 102 -7.04 4.70 -0.34
C GLY A 102 -5.57 4.64 0.09
N VAL A 103 -5.23 3.61 0.83
CA VAL A 103 -3.85 3.30 1.20
C VAL A 103 -3.53 1.85 0.87
N ILE A 104 -2.36 1.59 0.30
CA ILE A 104 -1.85 0.23 0.06
C ILE A 104 -0.45 0.13 0.65
N GLY A 105 -0.14 -0.99 1.30
CA GLY A 105 1.19 -1.22 1.84
C GLY A 105 1.67 -2.65 1.66
N PHE A 106 3.00 -2.79 1.58
CA PHE A 106 3.68 -4.06 1.33
C PHE A 106 4.64 -4.38 2.47
N CYS A 107 4.60 -5.58 3.03
CA CYS A 107 5.46 -6.03 4.13
C CYS A 107 5.36 -5.08 5.35
N MET A 108 6.43 -4.37 5.67
CA MET A 108 6.45 -3.28 6.63
C MET A 108 5.33 -2.26 6.36
N GLY A 109 5.22 -1.82 5.12
CA GLY A 109 4.17 -0.89 4.67
C GLY A 109 2.76 -1.45 4.82
N GLY A 110 2.59 -2.78 4.71
CA GLY A 110 1.32 -3.45 5.00
C GLY A 110 0.91 -3.29 6.45
N GLY A 111 1.87 -3.40 7.39
CA GLY A 111 1.63 -3.10 8.81
C GLY A 111 1.30 -1.63 9.05
N PHE A 112 1.91 -0.70 8.31
CA PHE A 112 1.59 0.73 8.39
C PHE A 112 0.21 1.04 7.82
N ALA A 113 -0.15 0.47 6.66
CA ALA A 113 -1.48 0.61 6.08
C ALA A 113 -2.56 0.17 7.08
N LEU A 114 -2.34 -0.96 7.77
CA LEU A 114 -3.23 -1.45 8.81
C LEU A 114 -3.30 -0.50 10.01
N ALA A 115 -2.17 0.09 10.41
CA ALA A 115 -2.11 1.02 11.55
C ALA A 115 -2.83 2.35 11.27
N VAL A 116 -2.84 2.84 10.01
CA VAL A 116 -3.53 4.08 9.66
C VAL A 116 -4.97 3.87 9.19
N ALA A 117 -5.38 2.63 8.97
CA ALA A 117 -6.75 2.31 8.56
C ALA A 117 -7.81 2.71 9.59
N SER A 118 -7.44 2.83 10.87
CA SER A 118 -8.38 3.10 11.98
C SER A 118 -8.50 4.56 12.39
N ASP A 119 -7.52 5.39 12.06
CA ASP A 119 -7.37 6.71 12.69
C ASP A 119 -7.11 7.85 11.68
N HIS A 120 -7.05 7.57 10.37
CA HIS A 120 -6.54 8.50 9.36
C HIS A 120 -7.40 8.53 8.10
N ASP A 121 -8.54 9.06 8.09
CA ASP A 121 -9.45 9.39 6.96
C ASP A 121 -9.19 8.73 5.58
N PHE A 122 -8.63 7.51 5.56
CA PHE A 122 -8.54 6.71 4.36
C PHE A 122 -9.88 6.02 4.09
N ALA A 123 -10.33 6.05 2.85
CA ALA A 123 -11.61 5.46 2.47
C ALA A 123 -11.54 3.92 2.32
N ALA A 124 -10.37 3.36 2.11
CA ALA A 124 -10.09 1.92 2.09
C ALA A 124 -8.58 1.65 2.28
N ALA A 125 -8.25 0.46 2.79
CA ALA A 125 -6.87 0.02 2.97
C ALA A 125 -6.62 -1.33 2.31
N SER A 126 -5.46 -1.47 1.66
CA SER A 126 -4.93 -2.75 1.19
C SER A 126 -3.71 -3.15 1.99
N VAL A 127 -3.77 -4.32 2.62
CA VAL A 127 -2.76 -4.84 3.53
C VAL A 127 -2.13 -6.09 2.93
N ASN A 128 -0.90 -5.98 2.44
CA ASN A 128 -0.21 -7.08 1.80
C ASN A 128 0.89 -7.61 2.71
N TYR A 129 0.69 -8.83 3.23
CA TYR A 129 1.59 -9.55 4.17
C TYR A 129 2.15 -8.64 5.28
N GLY A 130 1.33 -7.73 5.81
CA GLY A 130 1.67 -6.82 6.90
C GLY A 130 1.52 -7.45 8.27
N GLY A 131 2.35 -7.04 9.24
CA GLY A 131 2.23 -7.46 10.63
C GLY A 131 1.10 -6.74 11.37
N LEU A 132 0.54 -7.39 12.40
CA LEU A 132 -0.51 -6.84 13.26
C LEU A 132 -0.02 -6.75 14.71
N THR A 133 0.16 -5.53 15.21
CA THR A 133 0.48 -5.29 16.62
C THR A 133 -0.76 -5.30 17.49
N LYS A 134 -0.60 -5.52 18.81
CA LYS A 134 -1.73 -5.48 19.77
C LYS A 134 -2.39 -4.09 19.85
N GLU A 135 -1.64 -3.04 19.61
CA GLU A 135 -2.16 -1.66 19.59
C GLU A 135 -3.09 -1.45 18.40
N VAL A 136 -2.62 -1.80 17.19
CA VAL A 136 -3.41 -1.75 15.97
C VAL A 136 -4.65 -2.63 16.08
N GLU A 137 -4.51 -3.86 16.58
CA GLU A 137 -5.62 -4.79 16.78
C GLU A 137 -6.77 -4.20 17.62
N ARG A 138 -6.44 -3.45 18.68
CA ARG A 138 -7.45 -2.75 19.50
C ARG A 138 -8.16 -1.61 18.76
N ALA A 139 -7.50 -0.99 17.77
CA ALA A 139 -8.06 0.10 17.00
C ALA A 139 -8.93 -0.37 15.83
N LEU A 140 -8.75 -1.60 15.34
CA LEU A 140 -9.44 -2.17 14.16
C LEU A 140 -10.97 -2.03 14.14
N PRO A 141 -11.71 -2.03 15.28
CA PRO A 141 -13.15 -1.80 15.22
C PRO A 141 -13.58 -0.45 14.63
N ARG A 142 -12.63 0.47 14.40
CA ARG A 142 -12.88 1.77 13.76
C ARG A 142 -12.22 1.87 12.38
N ALA A 143 -11.70 0.78 11.84
CA ALA A 143 -10.98 0.81 10.57
C ALA A 143 -11.91 1.13 9.39
N CYS A 144 -11.34 1.73 8.35
CA CYS A 144 -11.97 1.75 7.04
C CYS A 144 -12.06 0.33 6.46
N PRO A 145 -12.81 0.11 5.36
CA PRO A 145 -12.81 -1.17 4.64
C PRO A 145 -11.41 -1.68 4.29
N ILE A 146 -11.17 -2.99 4.45
CA ILE A 146 -9.84 -3.60 4.29
C ILE A 146 -9.86 -4.76 3.30
N VAL A 147 -8.95 -4.71 2.30
CA VAL A 147 -8.55 -5.88 1.50
C VAL A 147 -7.18 -6.37 1.96
N GLY A 148 -7.02 -7.66 2.20
CA GLY A 148 -5.78 -8.25 2.71
C GLY A 148 -5.29 -9.44 1.90
N SER A 149 -3.98 -9.53 1.68
CA SER A 149 -3.33 -10.59 0.91
C SER A 149 -2.18 -11.20 1.70
N PHE A 150 -2.29 -12.51 2.02
CA PHE A 150 -1.33 -13.19 2.90
C PHE A 150 -0.94 -14.56 2.34
N GLY A 151 0.35 -14.91 2.45
CA GLY A 151 0.85 -16.21 2.01
C GLY A 151 0.78 -17.26 3.11
N THR A 152 0.30 -18.49 2.80
CA THR A 152 0.22 -19.58 3.81
C THR A 152 1.60 -20.14 4.18
N LYS A 153 2.64 -19.87 3.40
CA LYS A 153 4.04 -20.24 3.70
C LYS A 153 4.90 -19.08 4.15
N ASP A 154 4.28 -17.95 4.48
CA ASP A 154 4.99 -16.82 5.06
C ASP A 154 5.70 -17.24 6.35
N ARG A 155 7.00 -16.95 6.45
CA ARG A 155 7.85 -17.25 7.61
C ARG A 155 8.24 -16.00 8.40
N TRP A 156 7.72 -14.84 8.01
CA TRP A 156 7.91 -13.66 8.84
C TRP A 156 7.11 -13.80 10.14
N PRO A 157 7.76 -13.61 11.31
CA PRO A 157 7.13 -13.87 12.60
C PRO A 157 5.78 -13.15 12.76
N GLY A 158 4.72 -13.91 13.04
CA GLY A 158 3.39 -13.40 13.34
C GLY A 158 2.55 -12.94 12.13
N VAL A 159 3.07 -12.96 10.90
CA VAL A 159 2.32 -12.50 9.71
C VAL A 159 1.31 -13.55 9.24
N ARG A 160 1.68 -14.82 9.28
CA ARG A 160 0.80 -15.91 8.83
C ARG A 160 -0.49 -16.02 9.66
N GLU A 161 -0.44 -15.62 10.92
CA GLU A 161 -1.57 -15.64 11.85
C GLU A 161 -2.44 -14.37 11.79
N VAL A 162 -2.01 -13.33 11.04
CA VAL A 162 -2.75 -12.06 10.93
C VAL A 162 -4.17 -12.25 10.42
N PRO A 163 -4.45 -13.01 9.35
CA PRO A 163 -5.81 -13.23 8.87
C PRO A 163 -6.75 -13.78 9.95
N ASP A 164 -6.30 -14.77 10.75
CA ASP A 164 -7.11 -15.41 11.79
C ASP A 164 -7.48 -14.46 12.94
N ARG A 165 -6.72 -13.39 13.13
CA ARG A 165 -6.97 -12.33 14.11
C ARG A 165 -7.76 -11.18 13.51
N LEU A 166 -7.50 -10.83 12.26
CA LEU A 166 -8.05 -9.67 11.55
C LEU A 166 -9.53 -9.87 11.17
N GLU A 167 -9.85 -10.99 10.49
CA GLU A 167 -11.21 -11.24 9.98
C GLU A 167 -12.30 -11.25 11.07
N PRO A 168 -12.12 -11.92 12.24
CA PRO A 168 -13.15 -11.92 13.28
C PRO A 168 -13.44 -10.51 13.82
N ILE A 169 -12.42 -9.65 13.94
CA ILE A 169 -12.59 -8.28 14.43
C ILE A 169 -13.34 -7.43 13.42
N LEU A 170 -12.98 -7.49 12.13
CA LEU A 170 -13.65 -6.74 11.07
C LEU A 170 -15.10 -7.20 10.90
N THR A 171 -15.35 -8.50 10.94
CA THR A 171 -16.71 -9.07 10.91
C THR A 171 -17.55 -8.59 12.10
N ALA A 172 -17.03 -8.66 13.31
CA ALA A 172 -17.73 -8.20 14.51
C ALA A 172 -18.03 -6.70 14.51
N ALA A 173 -17.17 -5.90 13.87
CA ALA A 173 -17.34 -4.46 13.70
C ALA A 173 -18.20 -4.10 12.48
N ASN A 174 -18.68 -5.08 11.71
CA ASN A 174 -19.43 -4.88 10.45
C ASN A 174 -18.67 -4.00 9.44
N ILE A 175 -17.34 -4.17 9.35
CA ILE A 175 -16.46 -3.51 8.40
C ILE A 175 -16.36 -4.38 7.14
N ASP A 176 -16.60 -3.80 5.95
CA ASP A 176 -16.41 -4.54 4.69
C ASP A 176 -14.94 -4.94 4.52
N HIS A 177 -14.72 -6.22 4.25
CA HIS A 177 -13.37 -6.75 4.12
C HIS A 177 -13.31 -7.93 3.15
N ASP A 178 -12.13 -8.13 2.59
CA ASP A 178 -11.79 -9.22 1.68
C ASP A 178 -10.38 -9.71 2.00
N ILE A 179 -10.27 -10.74 2.83
CA ILE A 179 -8.99 -11.28 3.32
C ILE A 179 -8.69 -12.61 2.66
N GLU A 180 -7.62 -12.67 1.85
CA GLU A 180 -7.25 -13.88 1.11
C GLU A 180 -5.94 -14.49 1.63
N ARG A 181 -5.94 -15.82 1.70
CA ARG A 181 -4.78 -16.64 2.06
C ARG A 181 -4.31 -17.42 0.84
N TYR A 182 -3.23 -16.96 0.22
CA TYR A 182 -2.66 -17.60 -0.96
C TYR A 182 -1.93 -18.89 -0.59
N PRO A 183 -2.39 -20.08 -1.09
CA PRO A 183 -1.78 -21.35 -0.77
C PRO A 183 -0.38 -21.47 -1.38
N ASN A 184 0.55 -22.03 -0.61
CA ASN A 184 1.95 -22.29 -1.03
C ASN A 184 2.81 -21.06 -1.33
N VAL A 185 2.35 -19.87 -1.06
CA VAL A 185 3.02 -18.60 -1.29
C VAL A 185 3.67 -18.10 0.01
N GLY A 186 4.86 -17.50 -0.10
CA GLY A 186 5.65 -16.96 1.01
C GLY A 186 5.46 -15.47 1.23
N HIS A 187 6.37 -14.88 2.02
CA HIS A 187 6.40 -13.43 2.26
C HIS A 187 6.72 -12.64 1.00
N GLY A 188 6.19 -11.43 0.85
CA GLY A 188 6.56 -10.51 -0.22
C GLY A 188 6.21 -10.97 -1.63
N PHE A 189 5.23 -11.85 -1.81
CA PHE A 189 4.93 -12.50 -3.08
C PHE A 189 4.48 -11.55 -4.21
N MET A 190 4.06 -10.34 -3.87
CA MET A 190 3.70 -9.31 -4.85
C MET A 190 4.89 -8.40 -5.23
N ASN A 191 6.03 -8.51 -4.55
CA ASN A 191 7.21 -7.69 -4.83
C ASN A 191 8.20 -8.44 -5.72
N ASP A 192 8.43 -7.92 -6.92
CA ASP A 192 9.39 -8.46 -7.90
C ASP A 192 10.70 -7.65 -7.84
N HIS A 193 11.43 -7.84 -6.74
CA HIS A 193 12.72 -7.17 -6.56
C HIS A 193 13.81 -7.78 -7.44
N ASP A 194 14.51 -6.93 -8.21
CA ASP A 194 15.71 -7.35 -8.91
C ASP A 194 16.77 -7.82 -7.91
N PRO A 195 17.28 -9.06 -8.03
CA PRO A 195 18.34 -9.54 -7.15
C PRO A 195 19.58 -8.66 -7.16
N GLY A 196 19.84 -7.88 -8.23
CA GLY A 196 20.93 -6.93 -8.33
C GLY A 196 20.80 -5.74 -7.38
N ASP A 197 19.57 -5.34 -7.04
CA ASP A 197 19.29 -4.21 -6.15
C ASP A 197 19.35 -4.60 -4.66
N LEU A 198 19.41 -5.91 -4.36
CA LEU A 198 19.42 -6.42 -2.99
C LEU A 198 20.84 -6.55 -2.42
N SER A 199 21.05 -6.02 -1.21
CA SER A 199 22.26 -6.31 -0.46
C SER A 199 22.35 -7.80 -0.07
N ILE A 200 23.56 -8.27 0.31
CA ILE A 200 23.75 -9.66 0.78
C ILE A 200 22.86 -9.94 2.01
N VAL A 201 22.69 -8.96 2.89
CA VAL A 201 21.81 -9.07 4.07
C VAL A 201 20.35 -9.22 3.64
N ASP A 202 19.86 -8.36 2.74
CA ASP A 202 18.49 -8.42 2.23
C ASP A 202 18.20 -9.78 1.56
N ARG A 203 19.11 -10.29 0.74
CA ARG A 203 19.00 -11.63 0.12
C ARG A 203 18.92 -12.76 1.16
N THR A 204 19.70 -12.65 2.24
CA THR A 204 19.68 -13.64 3.31
C THR A 204 18.36 -13.61 4.06
N ILE A 205 17.86 -12.42 4.41
CA ILE A 205 16.55 -12.26 5.05
C ILE A 205 15.45 -12.81 4.14
N ALA A 206 15.44 -12.45 2.86
CA ALA A 206 14.44 -12.92 1.90
C ALA A 206 14.36 -14.46 1.86
N LYS A 207 15.51 -15.16 1.87
CA LYS A 207 15.55 -16.63 1.95
C LYS A 207 14.96 -17.18 3.25
N VAL A 208 15.29 -16.56 4.38
CA VAL A 208 14.79 -17.00 5.71
C VAL A 208 13.29 -16.89 5.81
N VAL A 209 12.71 -15.78 5.35
CA VAL A 209 11.27 -15.52 5.43
C VAL A 209 10.47 -16.10 4.25
N ALA A 210 11.14 -16.87 3.37
CA ALA A 210 10.55 -17.41 2.15
C ALA A 210 9.96 -16.35 1.20
N ALA A 211 10.61 -15.17 1.15
CA ALA A 211 10.21 -14.10 0.25
C ALA A 211 10.53 -14.48 -1.20
N ARG A 212 9.49 -14.53 -2.01
CA ARG A 212 9.60 -14.84 -3.44
C ARG A 212 8.39 -14.29 -4.17
N TYR A 213 8.63 -13.62 -5.28
CA TYR A 213 7.58 -13.23 -6.21
C TYR A 213 6.83 -14.45 -6.76
N ASP A 214 5.51 -14.35 -6.80
CA ASP A 214 4.61 -15.35 -7.38
C ASP A 214 3.62 -14.67 -8.30
N GLU A 215 3.82 -14.82 -9.62
CA GLU A 215 3.03 -14.10 -10.62
C GLU A 215 1.52 -14.45 -10.58
N PRO A 216 1.10 -15.73 -10.51
CA PRO A 216 -0.32 -16.06 -10.42
C PRO A 216 -1.01 -15.44 -9.21
N ALA A 217 -0.40 -15.56 -8.02
CA ALA A 217 -0.94 -14.97 -6.79
C ALA A 217 -0.95 -13.44 -6.84
N THR A 218 0.10 -12.83 -7.42
CA THR A 218 0.17 -11.37 -7.61
C THR A 218 -0.92 -10.85 -8.51
N ARG A 219 -1.18 -11.53 -9.63
CA ARG A 219 -2.23 -11.14 -10.58
C ARG A 219 -3.63 -11.20 -9.95
N ASP A 220 -3.92 -12.27 -9.22
CA ASP A 220 -5.18 -12.39 -8.49
C ASP A 220 -5.31 -11.33 -7.39
N ALA A 221 -4.29 -11.14 -6.55
CA ALA A 221 -4.28 -10.12 -5.51
C ALA A 221 -4.51 -8.71 -6.08
N ARG A 222 -3.82 -8.36 -7.17
CA ARG A 222 -4.00 -7.07 -7.86
C ARG A 222 -5.42 -6.89 -8.38
N ALA A 223 -6.01 -7.91 -8.99
CA ALA A 223 -7.39 -7.85 -9.49
C ALA A 223 -8.39 -7.61 -8.34
N ARG A 224 -8.23 -8.33 -7.21
CA ARG A 224 -9.07 -8.15 -6.02
C ARG A 224 -8.89 -6.77 -5.39
N ILE A 225 -7.65 -6.29 -5.24
CA ILE A 225 -7.34 -4.96 -4.70
C ILE A 225 -7.96 -3.85 -5.58
N ALA A 226 -7.79 -3.93 -6.90
CA ALA A 226 -8.35 -2.95 -7.83
C ALA A 226 -9.88 -2.94 -7.77
N ALA A 227 -10.55 -4.10 -7.74
CA ALA A 227 -11.99 -4.20 -7.60
C ALA A 227 -12.48 -3.64 -6.26
N PHE A 228 -11.76 -3.92 -5.16
CA PHE A 228 -12.06 -3.40 -3.84
C PHE A 228 -11.92 -1.86 -3.78
N PHE A 229 -10.84 -1.33 -4.31
CA PHE A 229 -10.64 0.12 -4.37
C PHE A 229 -11.69 0.83 -5.25
N ARG A 230 -12.09 0.27 -6.41
CA ARG A 230 -13.19 0.84 -7.21
C ARG A 230 -14.48 0.91 -6.40
N ARG A 231 -14.82 -0.14 -5.66
CA ARG A 231 -16.04 -0.16 -4.82
C ARG A 231 -16.02 0.91 -3.73
N HIS A 232 -14.86 1.18 -3.12
CA HIS A 232 -14.75 2.09 -1.97
C HIS A 232 -14.24 3.50 -2.30
N LEU A 233 -13.50 3.68 -3.38
CA LEU A 233 -12.96 4.98 -3.80
C LEU A 233 -13.75 5.59 -4.97
N GLY A 234 -14.55 4.80 -5.67
CA GLY A 234 -15.20 5.15 -6.93
C GLY A 234 -14.32 4.86 -8.15
N ASP A 235 -14.95 4.87 -9.31
CA ASP A 235 -14.26 4.73 -10.59
C ASP A 235 -13.69 6.09 -11.05
N ALA A 236 -12.67 6.04 -11.92
CA ALA A 236 -12.27 7.19 -12.71
C ALA A 236 -13.47 7.63 -13.59
N PRO A 237 -13.68 8.93 -13.82
CA PRO A 237 -14.72 9.37 -14.72
C PRO A 237 -14.51 8.75 -16.11
N PRO A 238 -15.59 8.37 -16.81
CA PRO A 238 -15.45 7.85 -18.17
C PRO A 238 -14.69 8.87 -19.02
N ALA A 239 -13.77 8.36 -19.88
CA ALA A 239 -13.07 9.22 -20.83
C ALA A 239 -14.14 10.03 -21.58
N SER A 240 -14.08 11.35 -21.49
CA SER A 240 -14.96 12.20 -22.29
C SER A 240 -14.64 11.91 -23.76
N ASP A 241 -15.59 11.39 -24.51
CA ASP A 241 -15.47 11.33 -25.95
C ASP A 241 -15.07 12.73 -26.41
N GLY A 242 -13.90 12.86 -27.01
CA GLY A 242 -13.39 14.13 -27.52
C GLY A 242 -14.46 14.75 -28.45
N PRO A 243 -14.49 16.09 -28.62
CA PRO A 243 -15.46 16.73 -29.45
C PRO A 243 -15.41 16.09 -30.83
N GLY A 244 -16.52 15.44 -31.19
CA GLY A 244 -16.67 14.79 -32.47
C GLY A 244 -16.26 15.78 -33.56
N ALA A 245 -15.37 15.35 -34.45
CA ALA A 245 -15.03 16.09 -35.65
C ALA A 245 -16.34 16.36 -36.39
N ALA A 246 -16.81 17.58 -36.28
CA ALA A 246 -17.89 18.07 -37.12
C ALA A 246 -17.34 18.15 -38.54
N THR A 247 -17.87 17.30 -39.39
CA THR A 247 -17.70 17.33 -40.84
C THR A 247 -18.37 18.57 -41.46
#